data_15d4b7b7fe287c3835d16a7f0ccffda9
#
_entry.id   15d4b7b7fe287c3835d16a7f0ccffda9
#
_cell.length_a   1.000
_cell.length_b   1.000
_cell.length_c   1.000
_cell.angle_alpha   90.00
_cell.angle_beta   90.00
_cell.angle_gamma   90.00
#
_symmetry.space_group_name_H-M   'P 1'
#
loop_
_entity.id
_entity.type
_entity.pdbx_description
1 polymer ?
#
loop_
_entity_poly.entity_id
_entity_poly.type
_entity_poly.pdbx_seq_one_letter_code
_entity_poly.pdbx_strand_id
1 'polypeptide(L)'
;KDGNHKYQLKNIFNQLATSRYTWREGVSAQSNLERSAEYYYRSRTTYNGQLTGKHTFTSDALDWSIGYAYANRHLPDRRRYLIDDALESGVYALSTGNDISREWTQLDEHIFSLGVNDKHHFKFGNFEPDLQVGAYGEYRSREYQTRNFIYNWNVSANNMPSDFRHSDIPTLLSSEANMGYDKLYLLEEKQMRNNYRGHNTLGAGYLAMSLPFGKLGIHAGVRFEHNDMELISNSRDYEKSESSRHYKTDDVFPSLNTTYKISDQHQVRLSYGRSINRPEFREVSSSVYYDFDLASNVQGNTELKNCYVDNLDLRYEWYPSRGELISLAVFYKHFDSPIEWTYTVA
;
A
#
# COMPACT_ATOMS: atom_id res chain seq x y z
N LYS A 1 35.48 -16.51 3.16
CA LYS A 1 35.69 -15.40 2.23
C LYS A 1 36.84 -15.77 1.32
N ASP A 2 36.56 -16.34 0.16
CA ASP A 2 37.45 -16.18 -0.98
C ASP A 2 37.31 -14.74 -1.45
N GLY A 3 38.39 -14.01 -1.75
CA GLY A 3 38.37 -12.59 -2.06
C GLY A 3 37.40 -12.22 -3.18
N ASN A 4 37.04 -13.16 -4.05
CA ASN A 4 36.22 -12.97 -5.25
C ASN A 4 34.74 -13.39 -5.08
N HIS A 5 34.37 -14.03 -3.96
CA HIS A 5 33.01 -14.51 -3.73
C HIS A 5 32.52 -14.06 -2.34
N LYS A 6 31.38 -13.34 -2.33
CA LYS A 6 30.76 -12.87 -1.11
C LYS A 6 29.30 -13.33 -1.05
N TYR A 7 28.95 -14.03 0.03
CA TYR A 7 27.57 -14.39 0.33
C TYR A 7 27.11 -13.62 1.55
N GLN A 8 25.86 -13.19 1.55
CA GLN A 8 25.27 -12.43 2.64
C GLN A 8 23.84 -12.88 2.87
N LEU A 9 23.52 -13.24 4.12
CA LEU A 9 22.17 -13.48 4.59
C LEU A 9 21.74 -12.30 5.44
N LYS A 10 20.61 -11.70 5.09
CA LYS A 10 19.97 -10.60 5.82
C LYS A 10 18.60 -11.04 6.28
N ASN A 11 18.27 -10.78 7.54
CA ASN A 11 16.95 -11.03 8.08
C ASN A 11 16.53 -9.82 8.90
N ILE A 12 15.31 -9.35 8.67
CA ILE A 12 14.68 -8.27 9.42
C ILE A 12 13.31 -8.77 9.86
N PHE A 13 13.06 -8.70 11.15
CA PHE A 13 11.76 -8.98 11.75
C PHE A 13 11.30 -7.75 12.52
N ASN A 14 10.06 -7.33 12.29
CA ASN A 14 9.43 -6.26 13.04
C ASN A 14 8.04 -6.70 13.48
N GLN A 15 7.67 -6.32 14.69
CA GLN A 15 6.30 -6.38 15.18
C GLN A 15 5.93 -5.04 15.79
N LEU A 16 4.88 -4.44 15.28
CA LEU A 16 4.36 -3.15 15.72
C LEU A 16 2.90 -3.32 16.13
N ALA A 17 2.55 -2.81 17.31
CA ALA A 17 1.17 -2.73 17.74
C ALA A 17 0.77 -1.28 18.03
N THR A 18 -0.48 -0.95 17.73
CA THR A 18 -1.07 0.36 18.02
C THR A 18 -2.37 0.12 18.76
N SER A 19 -2.52 0.75 19.92
CA SER A 19 -3.77 0.84 20.65
C SER A 19 -4.21 2.29 20.69
N ARG A 20 -5.45 2.55 20.30
CA ARG A 20 -5.99 3.91 20.23
C ARG A 20 -7.44 3.92 20.71
N TYR A 21 -7.78 4.90 21.52
CA TYR A 21 -9.13 5.30 21.80
C TYR A 21 -9.35 6.69 21.23
N THR A 22 -10.36 6.85 20.41
CA THR A 22 -10.74 8.14 19.83
C THR A 22 -12.18 8.45 20.22
N TRP A 23 -12.42 9.62 20.76
CA TRP A 23 -13.74 10.15 21.04
C TRP A 23 -13.96 11.44 20.25
N ARG A 24 -15.16 11.62 19.75
CA ARG A 24 -15.56 12.79 18.98
C ARG A 24 -16.91 13.30 19.42
N GLU A 25 -17.05 14.61 19.36
CA GLU A 25 -18.31 15.33 19.50
C GLU A 25 -18.35 16.43 18.45
N GLY A 26 -19.47 16.61 17.78
CA GLY A 26 -19.62 17.61 16.74
C GLY A 26 -20.98 17.55 16.06
N VAL A 27 -21.11 18.32 14.98
CA VAL A 27 -22.32 18.36 14.17
C VAL A 27 -22.10 17.50 12.91
N SER A 28 -23.04 16.58 12.64
CA SER A 28 -23.03 15.75 11.45
C SER A 28 -23.37 16.53 10.17
N ALA A 29 -23.20 15.88 9.02
CA ALA A 29 -23.63 16.43 7.74
C ALA A 29 -25.15 16.68 7.67
N GLN A 30 -25.94 15.98 8.49
CA GLN A 30 -27.38 16.16 8.65
C GLN A 30 -27.75 17.21 9.69
N SER A 31 -26.76 17.97 10.19
CA SER A 31 -26.91 18.99 11.23
C SER A 31 -27.31 18.45 12.61
N ASN A 32 -27.19 17.15 12.87
CA ASN A 32 -27.43 16.58 14.19
C ASN A 32 -26.19 16.70 15.05
N LEU A 33 -26.37 16.95 16.37
CA LEU A 33 -25.28 16.81 17.32
C LEU A 33 -24.96 15.31 17.52
N GLU A 34 -23.72 14.93 17.30
CA GLU A 34 -23.25 13.55 17.37
C GLU A 34 -22.12 13.36 18.35
N ARG A 35 -22.11 12.20 19.02
CA ARG A 35 -20.98 11.67 19.79
C ARG A 35 -20.63 10.30 19.26
N SER A 36 -19.34 10.09 19.02
CA SER A 36 -18.85 8.80 18.55
C SER A 36 -17.56 8.41 19.24
N ALA A 37 -17.34 7.11 19.35
CA ALA A 37 -16.06 6.60 19.85
C ALA A 37 -15.60 5.37 19.06
N GLU A 38 -14.28 5.22 19.02
CA GLU A 38 -13.61 4.08 18.44
C GLU A 38 -12.58 3.54 19.44
N TYR A 39 -12.67 2.23 19.69
CA TYR A 39 -11.63 1.43 20.34
C TYR A 39 -10.92 0.63 19.27
N TYR A 40 -9.66 0.95 19.05
CA TYR A 40 -8.86 0.42 17.96
C TYR A 40 -7.60 -0.22 18.51
N TYR A 41 -7.41 -1.50 18.18
CA TYR A 41 -6.14 -2.18 18.36
C TYR A 41 -5.74 -2.84 17.05
N ARG A 42 -4.49 -2.68 16.64
CA ARG A 42 -3.94 -3.28 15.44
C ARG A 42 -2.53 -3.74 15.70
N SER A 43 -2.22 -4.97 15.30
CA SER A 43 -0.85 -5.47 15.21
C SER A 43 -0.44 -5.63 13.76
N ARG A 44 0.85 -5.41 13.49
CA ARG A 44 1.51 -5.68 12.22
C ARG A 44 2.77 -6.46 12.49
N THR A 45 2.94 -7.56 11.77
CA THR A 45 4.15 -8.36 11.78
C THR A 45 4.74 -8.31 10.39
N THR A 46 6.04 -8.04 10.27
CA THR A 46 6.75 -8.10 8.99
C THR A 46 8.04 -8.88 9.17
N TYR A 47 8.31 -9.74 8.21
CA TYR A 47 9.58 -10.45 8.07
C TYR A 47 10.12 -10.25 6.67
N ASN A 48 11.41 -10.01 6.55
CA ASN A 48 12.12 -9.95 5.28
C ASN A 48 13.44 -10.73 5.42
N GLY A 49 13.56 -11.80 4.65
CA GLY A 49 14.75 -12.61 4.53
C GLY A 49 15.33 -12.49 3.13
N GLN A 50 16.63 -12.23 3.01
CA GLN A 50 17.31 -12.12 1.72
C GLN A 50 18.65 -12.83 1.76
N LEU A 51 18.88 -13.74 0.82
CA LEU A 51 20.17 -14.33 0.52
C LEU A 51 20.72 -13.70 -0.76
N THR A 52 21.94 -13.19 -0.69
CA THR A 52 22.63 -12.58 -1.85
C THR A 52 23.98 -13.22 -2.06
N GLY A 53 24.38 -13.34 -3.33
CA GLY A 53 25.72 -13.72 -3.74
C GLY A 53 26.30 -12.66 -4.66
N LYS A 54 27.57 -12.34 -4.46
CA LYS A 54 28.35 -11.48 -5.33
C LYS A 54 29.65 -12.18 -5.72
N HIS A 55 29.90 -12.24 -7.02
CA HIS A 55 31.03 -12.91 -7.62
C HIS A 55 31.77 -11.92 -8.51
N THR A 56 33.03 -11.69 -8.24
CA THR A 56 33.87 -10.78 -9.02
C THR A 56 34.89 -11.60 -9.79
N PHE A 57 34.87 -11.48 -11.09
CA PHE A 57 35.82 -12.06 -12.03
C PHE A 57 36.70 -10.95 -12.64
N THR A 58 37.58 -11.29 -13.56
CA THR A 58 38.50 -10.31 -14.15
C THR A 58 37.76 -9.17 -14.87
N SER A 59 36.72 -9.48 -15.64
CA SER A 59 35.94 -8.50 -16.42
C SER A 59 34.45 -8.47 -16.03
N ASP A 60 34.01 -9.41 -15.19
CA ASP A 60 32.60 -9.56 -14.86
C ASP A 60 32.35 -9.46 -13.38
N ALA A 61 31.19 -8.92 -13.03
CA ALA A 61 30.66 -8.89 -11.67
C ALA A 61 29.21 -9.39 -11.67
N LEU A 62 29.04 -10.64 -11.24
CA LEU A 62 27.76 -11.30 -11.13
C LEU A 62 27.19 -11.12 -9.73
N ASP A 63 25.99 -10.57 -9.64
CA ASP A 63 25.22 -10.43 -8.42
C ASP A 63 23.89 -11.20 -8.56
N TRP A 64 23.50 -11.94 -7.53
CA TRP A 64 22.19 -12.56 -7.47
C TRP A 64 21.56 -12.41 -6.09
N SER A 65 20.24 -12.47 -6.04
CA SER A 65 19.47 -12.38 -4.81
C SER A 65 18.25 -13.30 -4.83
N ILE A 66 17.95 -13.90 -3.70
CA ILE A 66 16.72 -14.64 -3.44
C ILE A 66 16.10 -14.00 -2.19
N GLY A 67 14.84 -13.61 -2.28
CA GLY A 67 14.13 -12.94 -1.21
C GLY A 67 12.81 -13.62 -0.87
N TYR A 68 12.47 -13.58 0.41
CA TYR A 68 11.16 -13.89 0.92
C TYR A 68 10.74 -12.82 1.92
N ALA A 69 9.54 -12.27 1.72
CA ALA A 69 8.92 -11.35 2.67
C ALA A 69 7.54 -11.86 3.09
N TYR A 70 7.22 -11.63 4.34
CA TYR A 70 5.91 -11.89 4.93
C TYR A 70 5.42 -10.63 5.63
N ALA A 71 4.15 -10.29 5.40
CA ALA A 71 3.47 -9.22 6.13
C ALA A 71 2.11 -9.71 6.62
N ASN A 72 1.85 -9.52 7.90
CA ASN A 72 0.55 -9.76 8.51
C ASN A 72 0.04 -8.47 9.15
N ARG A 73 -1.25 -8.23 9.00
CA ARG A 73 -1.98 -7.20 9.74
C ARG A 73 -3.19 -7.83 10.39
N HIS A 74 -3.26 -7.72 11.70
CA HIS A 74 -4.38 -8.22 12.48
C HIS A 74 -5.03 -7.07 13.25
N LEU A 75 -6.34 -6.95 13.12
CA LEU A 75 -7.18 -5.97 13.80
C LEU A 75 -8.30 -6.75 14.50
N PRO A 76 -8.05 -7.21 15.73
CA PRO A 76 -9.04 -7.92 16.50
C PRO A 76 -9.97 -6.93 17.18
N ASP A 77 -11.27 -7.12 16.99
CA ASP A 77 -12.31 -6.48 17.78
C ASP A 77 -12.25 -4.94 17.81
N ARG A 78 -12.16 -4.31 16.64
CA ARG A 78 -12.37 -2.88 16.51
C ARG A 78 -13.81 -2.55 16.87
N ARG A 79 -14.02 -1.72 17.88
CA ARG A 79 -15.35 -1.35 18.36
C ARG A 79 -15.64 0.09 18.06
N ARG A 80 -16.84 0.35 17.55
CA ARG A 80 -17.31 1.71 17.26
C ARG A 80 -18.73 1.86 17.74
N TYR A 81 -19.07 3.06 18.20
CA TYR A 81 -20.45 3.47 18.42
C TYR A 81 -20.63 4.92 17.99
N LEU A 82 -21.89 5.23 17.66
CA LEU A 82 -22.37 6.57 17.34
C LEU A 82 -23.71 6.77 18.04
N ILE A 83 -23.87 7.92 18.71
CA ILE A 83 -25.12 8.39 19.27
C ILE A 83 -25.37 9.81 18.82
N ASP A 84 -26.61 10.20 18.63
CA ASP A 84 -26.99 11.53 18.16
C ASP A 84 -28.09 12.16 19.03
N ASP A 85 -28.24 13.47 18.90
CA ASP A 85 -29.37 14.24 19.45
C ASP A 85 -30.17 14.83 18.28
N ALA A 86 -30.82 13.95 17.51
CA ALA A 86 -31.58 14.32 16.33
C ALA A 86 -32.83 15.18 16.63
N LEU A 87 -33.23 15.24 17.90
CA LEU A 87 -34.40 16.02 18.34
C LEU A 87 -34.03 17.32 19.04
N GLU A 88 -32.73 17.64 19.07
CA GLU A 88 -32.21 18.85 19.79
C GLU A 88 -32.70 18.94 21.24
N SER A 89 -32.92 17.79 21.86
CA SER A 89 -33.46 17.68 23.24
C SER A 89 -32.38 17.76 24.33
N GLY A 90 -31.10 17.77 23.94
CA GLY A 90 -29.97 17.60 24.84
C GLY A 90 -29.73 16.17 25.29
N VAL A 91 -30.49 15.21 24.74
CA VAL A 91 -30.40 13.78 25.05
C VAL A 91 -29.84 13.03 23.86
N TYR A 92 -28.66 12.49 24.01
CA TYR A 92 -28.03 11.64 22.98
C TYR A 92 -28.59 10.22 23.05
N ALA A 93 -28.98 9.70 21.90
CA ALA A 93 -29.62 8.39 21.79
C ALA A 93 -28.97 7.57 20.67
N LEU A 94 -29.12 6.26 20.74
CA LEU A 94 -28.86 5.39 19.58
C LEU A 94 -29.89 5.68 18.50
N SER A 95 -29.44 5.97 17.29
CA SER A 95 -30.32 6.02 16.14
C SER A 95 -30.79 4.64 15.73
N THR A 96 -31.67 4.55 14.75
CA THR A 96 -32.08 3.26 14.18
C THR A 96 -31.01 2.80 13.20
N GLY A 97 -30.38 1.67 13.47
CA GLY A 97 -29.41 1.09 12.56
C GLY A 97 -28.10 0.69 13.22
N ASN A 98 -27.03 0.75 12.50
CA ASN A 98 -25.76 0.12 12.81
C ASN A 98 -24.84 0.97 13.68
N ASP A 99 -25.35 1.63 14.69
CA ASP A 99 -24.62 2.61 15.48
C ASP A 99 -23.59 1.98 16.43
N ILE A 100 -23.72 0.67 16.71
CA ILE A 100 -22.72 -0.05 17.50
C ILE A 100 -22.20 -1.21 16.64
N SER A 101 -20.90 -1.20 16.35
CA SER A 101 -20.27 -2.24 15.54
C SER A 101 -19.00 -2.79 16.16
N ARG A 102 -18.70 -4.04 15.77
CA ARG A 102 -17.45 -4.74 16.08
C ARG A 102 -16.88 -5.34 14.80
N GLU A 103 -15.60 -5.12 14.54
CA GLU A 103 -14.94 -5.55 13.30
C GLU A 103 -13.67 -6.35 13.61
N TRP A 104 -13.48 -7.45 12.91
CA TRP A 104 -12.25 -8.24 12.87
C TRP A 104 -11.70 -8.23 11.46
N THR A 105 -10.44 -7.87 11.31
CA THR A 105 -9.78 -7.83 10.02
C THR A 105 -8.44 -8.56 10.10
N GLN A 106 -8.15 -9.36 9.09
CA GLN A 106 -6.87 -10.03 8.90
C GLN A 106 -6.39 -9.85 7.47
N LEU A 107 -5.10 -9.56 7.33
CA LEU A 107 -4.39 -9.55 6.06
C LEU A 107 -3.12 -10.37 6.22
N ASP A 108 -2.91 -11.29 5.29
CA ASP A 108 -1.68 -12.06 5.15
C ASP A 108 -1.11 -11.86 3.74
N GLU A 109 0.18 -11.58 3.66
CA GLU A 109 0.87 -11.37 2.38
C GLU A 109 2.21 -12.08 2.38
N HIS A 110 2.48 -12.80 1.29
CA HIS A 110 3.74 -13.48 1.02
C HIS A 110 4.32 -12.95 -0.29
N ILE A 111 5.62 -12.67 -0.30
CA ILE A 111 6.33 -12.19 -1.49
C ILE A 111 7.60 -13.02 -1.65
N PHE A 112 7.78 -13.61 -2.82
CA PHE A 112 8.99 -14.31 -3.24
C PHE A 112 9.64 -13.52 -4.37
N SER A 113 10.95 -13.33 -4.30
CA SER A 113 11.68 -12.59 -5.32
C SER A 113 13.00 -13.28 -5.69
N LEU A 114 13.37 -13.15 -6.96
CA LEU A 114 14.63 -13.63 -7.52
C LEU A 114 15.20 -12.54 -8.43
N GLY A 115 16.47 -12.23 -8.27
CA GLY A 115 17.18 -11.29 -9.13
C GLY A 115 18.55 -11.82 -9.52
N VAL A 116 18.96 -11.54 -10.75
CA VAL A 116 20.31 -11.80 -11.24
C VAL A 116 20.76 -10.60 -12.09
N ASN A 117 21.99 -10.15 -11.87
CA ASN A 117 22.59 -9.03 -12.61
C ASN A 117 24.04 -9.42 -12.93
N ASP A 118 24.45 -9.10 -14.14
CA ASP A 118 25.84 -9.17 -14.56
C ASP A 118 26.31 -7.82 -15.07
N LYS A 119 27.52 -7.45 -14.69
CA LYS A 119 28.19 -6.24 -15.16
C LYS A 119 29.49 -6.66 -15.81
N HIS A 120 29.58 -6.48 -17.12
CA HIS A 120 30.79 -6.72 -17.91
C HIS A 120 31.55 -5.42 -18.16
N HIS A 121 32.85 -5.42 -17.84
CA HIS A 121 33.76 -4.31 -18.09
C HIS A 121 34.57 -4.55 -19.37
N PHE A 122 34.41 -3.67 -20.35
CA PHE A 122 35.19 -3.69 -21.58
C PHE A 122 36.40 -2.75 -21.48
N LYS A 123 37.47 -3.09 -22.17
CA LYS A 123 38.64 -2.25 -22.23
C LYS A 123 39.11 -2.08 -23.67
N PHE A 124 38.92 -0.85 -24.20
CA PHE A 124 39.32 -0.46 -25.55
C PHE A 124 40.35 0.73 -25.48
N GLY A 125 41.55 0.42 -25.07
CA GLY A 125 42.58 1.47 -24.81
C GLY A 125 42.17 2.35 -23.64
N ASN A 126 41.92 3.66 -23.93
CA ASN A 126 41.45 4.63 -22.92
C ASN A 126 39.91 4.70 -22.76
N PHE A 127 39.19 3.94 -23.56
CA PHE A 127 37.72 3.84 -23.46
C PHE A 127 37.33 2.57 -22.75
N GLU A 128 36.74 2.69 -21.58
CA GLU A 128 36.41 1.59 -20.69
C GLU A 128 34.87 1.59 -20.36
N PRO A 129 33.99 1.13 -21.29
CA PRO A 129 32.57 1.07 -21.06
C PRO A 129 32.20 -0.14 -20.24
N ASP A 130 31.08 -0.03 -19.47
CA ASP A 130 30.44 -1.14 -18.79
C ASP A 130 29.11 -1.49 -19.47
N LEU A 131 28.86 -2.78 -19.65
CA LEU A 131 27.57 -3.32 -20.02
C LEU A 131 26.94 -3.98 -18.79
N GLN A 132 25.67 -3.70 -18.52
CA GLN A 132 24.91 -4.31 -17.44
C GLN A 132 23.67 -5.01 -18.02
N VAL A 133 23.47 -6.26 -17.64
CA VAL A 133 22.26 -7.04 -17.97
C VAL A 133 21.70 -7.64 -16.72
N GLY A 134 20.41 -7.75 -16.64
CA GLY A 134 19.80 -8.40 -15.48
C GLY A 134 18.36 -8.84 -15.72
N ALA A 135 17.93 -9.76 -14.85
CA ALA A 135 16.57 -10.25 -14.81
C ALA A 135 16.05 -10.24 -13.37
N TYR A 136 14.75 -10.05 -13.22
CA TYR A 136 14.05 -10.04 -11.95
C TYR A 136 12.71 -10.75 -12.08
N GLY A 137 12.35 -11.52 -11.07
CA GLY A 137 11.04 -12.14 -10.94
C GLY A 137 10.50 -11.95 -9.54
N GLU A 138 9.21 -11.70 -9.43
CA GLU A 138 8.49 -11.59 -8.15
C GLU A 138 7.13 -12.27 -8.25
N TYR A 139 6.78 -12.98 -7.20
CA TYR A 139 5.44 -13.49 -6.98
C TYR A 139 4.93 -13.00 -5.62
N ARG A 140 3.77 -12.37 -5.63
CA ARG A 140 3.08 -11.87 -4.43
C ARG A 140 1.73 -12.56 -4.30
N SER A 141 1.40 -13.03 -3.10
CA SER A 141 0.09 -13.56 -2.74
C SER A 141 -0.42 -12.83 -1.52
N ARG A 142 -1.66 -12.32 -1.60
CA ARG A 142 -2.33 -11.60 -0.50
C ARG A 142 -3.71 -12.19 -0.26
N GLU A 143 -4.06 -12.37 1.01
CA GLU A 143 -5.41 -12.68 1.45
C GLU A 143 -5.85 -11.62 2.44
N TYR A 144 -7.05 -11.09 2.22
CA TYR A 144 -7.69 -10.11 3.09
C TYR A 144 -9.08 -10.58 3.46
N GLN A 145 -9.33 -10.68 4.76
CA GLN A 145 -10.60 -11.12 5.32
C GLN A 145 -11.08 -10.12 6.37
N THR A 146 -12.38 -9.88 6.38
CA THR A 146 -13.04 -9.08 7.40
C THR A 146 -14.34 -9.73 7.84
N ARG A 147 -14.66 -9.59 9.14
CA ARG A 147 -15.95 -9.94 9.72
C ARG A 147 -16.48 -8.72 10.43
N ASN A 148 -17.70 -8.35 10.12
CA ASN A 148 -18.38 -7.21 10.73
C ASN A 148 -19.59 -7.70 11.53
N PHE A 149 -19.72 -7.21 12.74
CA PHE A 149 -20.84 -7.48 13.63
C PHE A 149 -21.47 -6.16 14.05
N ILE A 150 -22.79 -6.14 14.04
CA ILE A 150 -23.59 -5.00 14.49
C ILE A 150 -24.50 -5.42 15.64
N TYR A 151 -24.73 -4.51 16.55
CA TYR A 151 -25.80 -4.68 17.53
C TYR A 151 -27.07 -4.12 16.91
N ASN A 152 -27.95 -5.02 16.54
CA ASN A 152 -29.23 -4.70 15.93
C ASN A 152 -30.38 -4.97 16.91
N TRP A 153 -31.44 -4.22 16.81
CA TRP A 153 -32.63 -4.42 17.62
C TRP A 153 -33.80 -4.84 16.76
N ASN A 154 -34.62 -5.69 17.36
CA ASN A 154 -35.85 -6.15 16.71
C ASN A 154 -36.96 -5.10 16.93
N VAL A 155 -37.06 -4.15 16.00
CA VAL A 155 -38.05 -3.07 16.07
C VAL A 155 -39.49 -3.57 16.06
N SER A 156 -39.71 -4.79 15.55
CA SER A 156 -41.05 -5.43 15.51
C SER A 156 -41.47 -6.04 16.85
N ALA A 157 -40.51 -6.29 17.74
CA ALA A 157 -40.79 -6.73 19.08
C ALA A 157 -41.10 -5.52 19.95
N ASN A 158 -42.32 -5.24 20.23
CA ASN A 158 -42.80 -4.14 21.10
C ASN A 158 -42.29 -4.19 22.56
N ASN A 159 -41.12 -4.80 22.79
CA ASN A 159 -40.62 -5.15 24.13
C ASN A 159 -39.44 -4.27 24.58
N MET A 160 -39.08 -3.23 23.79
CA MET A 160 -37.99 -2.35 24.18
C MET A 160 -38.40 -1.42 25.31
N PRO A 161 -37.58 -1.31 26.37
CA PRO A 161 -37.83 -0.32 27.43
C PRO A 161 -37.87 1.10 26.83
N SER A 162 -38.70 1.98 27.41
CA SER A 162 -38.86 3.36 26.93
C SER A 162 -37.56 4.19 26.99
N ASP A 163 -36.68 3.83 27.90
CA ASP A 163 -35.37 4.47 28.12
C ASP A 163 -34.21 3.81 27.35
N PHE A 164 -34.51 2.77 26.57
CA PHE A 164 -33.50 1.99 25.85
C PHE A 164 -32.54 2.89 25.03
N ARG A 165 -33.09 3.85 24.29
CA ARG A 165 -32.31 4.76 23.45
C ARG A 165 -31.49 5.78 24.23
N HIS A 166 -31.87 6.04 25.46
CA HIS A 166 -31.25 7.06 26.32
C HIS A 166 -30.23 6.49 27.30
N SER A 167 -30.08 5.16 27.33
CA SER A 167 -29.10 4.52 28.19
C SER A 167 -27.69 4.69 27.62
N ASP A 168 -26.71 4.89 28.50
CA ASP A 168 -25.31 4.85 28.10
C ASP A 168 -24.91 3.47 27.57
N ILE A 169 -23.95 3.43 26.65
CA ILE A 169 -23.59 2.19 25.94
C ILE A 169 -23.17 1.06 26.88
N PRO A 170 -22.31 1.26 27.90
CA PRO A 170 -22.00 0.20 28.87
C PRO A 170 -23.23 -0.36 29.59
N THR A 171 -24.13 0.48 30.05
CA THR A 171 -25.38 0.07 30.71
C THR A 171 -26.28 -0.69 29.73
N LEU A 172 -26.42 -0.17 28.52
CA LEU A 172 -27.21 -0.78 27.47
C LEU A 172 -26.76 -2.23 27.16
N LEU A 173 -25.45 -2.44 27.01
CA LEU A 173 -24.87 -3.73 26.65
C LEU A 173 -24.69 -4.69 27.83
N SER A 174 -24.73 -4.22 29.06
CA SER A 174 -24.57 -5.04 30.27
C SER A 174 -25.89 -5.53 30.85
N SER A 175 -27.00 -4.92 30.46
CA SER A 175 -28.33 -5.27 31.01
C SER A 175 -28.95 -6.49 30.33
N GLU A 176 -29.21 -7.55 31.08
CA GLU A 176 -29.99 -8.69 30.60
C GLU A 176 -31.40 -8.28 30.13
N ALA A 177 -31.95 -7.21 30.68
CA ALA A 177 -33.23 -6.66 30.25
C ALA A 177 -33.19 -6.13 28.82
N ASN A 178 -32.04 -5.66 28.35
CA ASN A 178 -31.87 -5.06 27.03
C ASN A 178 -31.34 -6.02 25.97
N MET A 179 -30.71 -7.12 26.35
CA MET A 179 -30.09 -8.08 25.47
C MET A 179 -31.01 -9.29 25.19
N GLY A 180 -31.03 -9.74 23.93
CA GLY A 180 -31.77 -10.94 23.51
C GLY A 180 -32.28 -10.82 22.08
N TYR A 181 -32.81 -11.95 21.54
CA TYR A 181 -33.34 -12.02 20.18
C TYR A 181 -34.48 -11.02 19.92
N ASP A 182 -35.37 -10.83 20.90
CA ASP A 182 -36.49 -9.89 20.80
C ASP A 182 -36.14 -8.45 21.22
N LYS A 183 -34.86 -8.19 21.46
CA LYS A 183 -34.36 -6.92 21.95
C LYS A 183 -33.11 -6.50 21.14
N LEU A 184 -32.04 -6.14 21.83
CA LEU A 184 -30.73 -5.89 21.21
C LEU A 184 -29.98 -7.24 21.08
N TYR A 185 -29.55 -7.56 19.89
CA TYR A 185 -28.81 -8.79 19.60
C TYR A 185 -27.64 -8.53 18.66
N LEU A 186 -26.61 -9.35 18.80
CA LEU A 186 -25.45 -9.29 17.93
C LEU A 186 -25.72 -10.03 16.62
N LEU A 187 -25.60 -9.34 15.51
CA LEU A 187 -25.80 -9.88 14.16
C LEU A 187 -24.49 -9.80 13.38
N GLU A 188 -24.06 -10.88 12.76
CA GLU A 188 -22.99 -10.84 11.78
C GLU A 188 -23.53 -10.32 10.44
N GLU A 189 -23.03 -9.17 10.04
CA GLU A 189 -23.32 -8.57 8.75
C GLU A 189 -22.35 -9.11 7.70
N LYS A 190 -22.83 -10.03 6.87
CA LYS A 190 -22.00 -10.64 5.82
C LYS A 190 -21.77 -9.65 4.70
N GLN A 191 -20.54 -9.19 4.58
CA GLN A 191 -20.09 -8.27 3.53
C GLN A 191 -19.03 -8.99 2.67
N MET A 192 -19.46 -9.93 1.85
CA MET A 192 -18.58 -10.81 1.07
C MET A 192 -17.65 -10.05 0.14
N ARG A 193 -18.09 -8.91 -0.44
CA ARG A 193 -17.26 -8.04 -1.28
C ARG A 193 -16.06 -7.44 -0.55
N ASN A 194 -16.08 -7.41 0.79
CA ASN A 194 -15.00 -6.87 1.59
C ASN A 194 -13.83 -7.85 1.77
N ASN A 195 -14.01 -9.10 1.35
CA ASN A 195 -12.98 -10.13 1.35
C ASN A 195 -12.39 -10.27 -0.05
N TYR A 196 -11.07 -10.39 -0.16
CA TYR A 196 -10.43 -10.65 -1.44
C TYR A 196 -9.14 -11.45 -1.29
N ARG A 197 -8.77 -12.14 -2.37
CA ARG A 197 -7.46 -12.75 -2.57
C ARG A 197 -6.80 -12.08 -3.76
N GLY A 198 -5.51 -11.86 -3.69
CA GLY A 198 -4.74 -11.23 -4.76
C GLY A 198 -3.47 -12.01 -5.05
N HIS A 199 -3.16 -12.17 -6.33
CA HIS A 199 -1.91 -12.73 -6.82
C HIS A 199 -1.29 -11.74 -7.79
N ASN A 200 0.03 -11.53 -7.70
CA ASN A 200 0.74 -10.71 -8.66
C ASN A 200 2.03 -11.40 -9.09
N THR A 201 2.22 -11.52 -10.37
CA THR A 201 3.46 -12.04 -10.97
C THR A 201 4.10 -10.94 -11.78
N LEU A 202 5.36 -10.62 -11.45
CA LEU A 202 6.17 -9.64 -12.16
C LEU A 202 7.42 -10.34 -12.70
N GLY A 203 7.63 -10.24 -14.00
CA GLY A 203 8.86 -10.62 -14.68
C GLY A 203 9.50 -9.41 -15.32
N ALA A 204 10.82 -9.22 -15.18
CA ALA A 204 11.53 -8.10 -15.76
C ALA A 204 12.90 -8.47 -16.28
N GLY A 205 13.32 -7.79 -17.34
CA GLY A 205 14.67 -7.84 -17.86
C GLY A 205 15.17 -6.45 -18.24
N TYR A 206 16.46 -6.20 -18.11
CA TYR A 206 17.03 -4.92 -18.49
C TYR A 206 18.42 -5.03 -19.12
N LEU A 207 18.73 -4.02 -19.90
CA LEU A 207 20.05 -3.76 -20.48
C LEU A 207 20.42 -2.31 -20.21
N ALA A 208 21.66 -2.05 -19.74
CA ALA A 208 22.18 -0.72 -19.53
C ALA A 208 23.66 -0.64 -19.89
N MET A 209 24.11 0.53 -20.32
CA MET A 209 25.50 0.81 -20.65
C MET A 209 26.00 2.07 -19.95
N SER A 210 27.20 2.00 -19.44
CA SER A 210 27.96 3.17 -18.93
C SER A 210 29.08 3.49 -19.90
N LEU A 211 29.05 4.69 -20.46
CA LEU A 211 29.95 5.14 -21.52
C LEU A 211 30.77 6.36 -21.04
N PRO A 212 32.05 6.19 -20.69
CA PRO A 212 32.93 7.28 -20.26
C PRO A 212 33.62 7.94 -21.49
N PHE A 213 33.18 9.11 -21.89
CA PHE A 213 33.78 9.90 -22.95
C PHE A 213 34.57 11.10 -22.38
N GLY A 214 35.66 10.84 -21.67
CA GLY A 214 36.47 11.87 -21.04
C GLY A 214 35.70 12.69 -20.00
N LYS A 215 35.33 13.94 -20.33
CA LYS A 215 34.52 14.80 -19.46
C LYS A 215 33.03 14.46 -19.44
N LEU A 216 32.55 13.68 -20.40
CA LEU A 216 31.16 13.27 -20.52
C LEU A 216 31.01 11.81 -20.10
N GLY A 217 30.23 11.57 -19.07
CA GLY A 217 29.77 10.25 -18.69
C GLY A 217 28.30 10.07 -19.08
N ILE A 218 27.97 8.97 -19.77
CA ILE A 218 26.60 8.62 -20.14
C ILE A 218 26.28 7.25 -19.53
N HIS A 219 25.15 7.16 -18.85
CA HIS A 219 24.55 5.89 -18.43
C HIS A 219 23.15 5.82 -19.02
N ALA A 220 22.92 4.88 -19.93
CA ALA A 220 21.67 4.70 -20.60
C ALA A 220 21.21 3.24 -20.46
N GLY A 221 19.91 3.03 -20.32
CA GLY A 221 19.36 1.70 -20.19
C GLY A 221 17.89 1.63 -20.57
N VAL A 222 17.43 0.40 -20.75
CA VAL A 222 16.03 0.07 -20.97
C VAL A 222 15.68 -1.15 -20.13
N ARG A 223 14.54 -1.08 -19.47
CA ARG A 223 13.96 -2.17 -18.71
C ARG A 223 12.59 -2.51 -19.29
N PHE A 224 12.34 -3.80 -19.50
CA PHE A 224 11.04 -4.36 -19.85
C PHE A 224 10.45 -5.04 -18.61
N GLU A 225 9.14 -4.87 -18.40
CA GLU A 225 8.39 -5.56 -17.35
C GLU A 225 7.10 -6.16 -17.91
N HIS A 226 6.87 -7.42 -17.57
CA HIS A 226 5.57 -8.08 -17.69
C HIS A 226 4.97 -8.21 -16.29
N ASN A 227 3.75 -7.69 -16.10
CA ASN A 227 3.03 -7.78 -14.83
C ASN A 227 1.64 -8.37 -15.06
N ASP A 228 1.28 -9.35 -14.25
CA ASP A 228 -0.09 -9.91 -14.20
C ASP A 228 -0.55 -9.91 -12.74
N MET A 229 -1.44 -8.99 -12.42
CA MET A 229 -2.11 -8.92 -11.14
C MET A 229 -3.52 -9.48 -11.27
N GLU A 230 -3.83 -10.53 -10.53
CA GLU A 230 -5.15 -11.14 -10.42
C GLU A 230 -5.78 -10.77 -9.08
N LEU A 231 -7.01 -10.29 -9.11
CA LEU A 231 -7.84 -10.05 -7.94
C LEU A 231 -9.07 -10.95 -7.98
N ILE A 232 -9.28 -11.72 -6.93
CA ILE A 232 -10.41 -12.65 -6.75
C ILE A 232 -11.27 -12.11 -5.59
N SER A 233 -12.49 -11.72 -5.89
CA SER A 233 -13.42 -11.15 -4.90
C SER A 233 -14.88 -11.34 -5.32
N ASN A 234 -15.80 -11.11 -4.39
CA ASN A 234 -17.22 -11.00 -4.69
C ASN A 234 -17.55 -9.57 -5.15
N SER A 235 -18.41 -9.43 -6.14
CA SER A 235 -18.87 -8.12 -6.62
C SER A 235 -19.93 -7.50 -5.71
N ARG A 236 -20.67 -8.33 -4.95
CA ARG A 236 -21.76 -7.95 -4.05
C ARG A 236 -21.67 -8.69 -2.72
N ASP A 237 -22.27 -8.10 -1.68
CA ASP A 237 -22.19 -8.62 -0.31
C ASP A 237 -22.81 -10.00 -0.10
N TYR A 238 -23.81 -10.37 -0.88
CA TYR A 238 -24.55 -11.64 -0.73
C TYR A 238 -24.30 -12.60 -1.90
N GLU A 239 -23.35 -12.28 -2.78
CA GLU A 239 -23.03 -13.12 -3.91
C GLU A 239 -22.16 -14.29 -3.47
N LYS A 240 -22.56 -15.51 -3.84
CA LYS A 240 -21.82 -16.73 -3.47
C LYS A 240 -20.67 -17.05 -4.42
N SER A 241 -20.68 -16.46 -5.62
CA SER A 241 -19.65 -16.69 -6.63
C SER A 241 -18.61 -15.58 -6.61
N GLU A 242 -17.35 -15.95 -6.46
CA GLU A 242 -16.22 -15.07 -6.65
C GLU A 242 -15.99 -14.84 -8.15
N SER A 243 -15.56 -13.64 -8.49
CA SER A 243 -15.07 -13.30 -9.83
C SER A 243 -13.57 -13.03 -9.79
N SER A 244 -12.86 -13.44 -10.83
CA SER A 244 -11.46 -13.11 -11.04
C SER A 244 -11.34 -11.99 -12.06
N ARG A 245 -10.49 -11.00 -11.75
CA ARG A 245 -10.14 -9.92 -12.67
C ARG A 245 -8.63 -9.82 -12.77
N HIS A 246 -8.14 -9.73 -14.01
CA HIS A 246 -6.73 -9.58 -14.32
C HIS A 246 -6.39 -8.16 -14.77
N TYR A 247 -5.25 -7.65 -14.29
CA TYR A 247 -4.65 -6.38 -14.69
C TYR A 247 -3.27 -6.69 -15.27
N LYS A 248 -3.24 -6.96 -16.58
CA LYS A 248 -2.02 -7.34 -17.30
C LYS A 248 -1.41 -6.14 -17.99
N THR A 249 -0.10 -5.99 -17.88
CA THR A 249 0.65 -4.95 -18.60
C THR A 249 2.01 -5.45 -19.04
N ASP A 250 2.42 -4.93 -20.20
CA ASP A 250 3.76 -5.07 -20.77
C ASP A 250 4.33 -3.66 -20.93
N ASP A 251 5.38 -3.35 -20.20
CA ASP A 251 5.87 -2.00 -20.02
C ASP A 251 7.35 -1.87 -20.38
N VAL A 252 7.73 -0.72 -20.96
CA VAL A 252 9.12 -0.38 -21.28
C VAL A 252 9.52 0.90 -20.55
N PHE A 253 10.62 0.83 -19.84
CA PHE A 253 11.16 1.91 -19.01
C PHE A 253 12.55 2.31 -19.49
N PRO A 254 12.65 3.31 -20.39
CA PRO A 254 13.93 3.91 -20.76
C PRO A 254 14.47 4.79 -19.63
N SER A 255 15.79 4.83 -19.52
CA SER A 255 16.50 5.70 -18.60
C SER A 255 17.77 6.25 -19.24
N LEU A 256 18.09 7.52 -18.95
CA LEU A 256 19.28 8.21 -19.40
C LEU A 256 19.79 9.09 -18.26
N ASN A 257 21.06 8.92 -17.91
CA ASN A 257 21.75 9.81 -16.98
C ASN A 257 23.04 10.26 -17.63
N THR A 258 23.24 11.57 -17.73
CA THR A 258 24.44 12.16 -18.26
C THR A 258 25.12 13.05 -17.22
N THR A 259 26.43 13.02 -17.18
CA THR A 259 27.24 13.89 -16.33
C THR A 259 28.31 14.55 -17.20
N TYR A 260 28.30 15.86 -17.25
CA TYR A 260 29.35 16.62 -17.95
C TYR A 260 30.19 17.41 -16.94
N LYS A 261 31.47 17.05 -16.84
CA LYS A 261 32.46 17.75 -15.99
C LYS A 261 32.98 18.96 -16.76
N ILE A 262 32.48 20.15 -16.42
CA ILE A 262 32.95 21.41 -17.00
C ILE A 262 34.41 21.63 -16.57
N SER A 263 34.67 21.42 -15.26
CA SER A 263 36.01 21.47 -14.66
C SER A 263 36.03 20.46 -13.47
N ASP A 264 37.16 20.42 -12.76
CA ASP A 264 37.27 19.58 -11.55
C ASP A 264 36.31 19.99 -10.42
N GLN A 265 35.89 21.25 -10.43
CA GLN A 265 34.98 21.83 -9.43
C GLN A 265 33.53 21.96 -9.90
N HIS A 266 33.26 21.86 -11.21
CA HIS A 266 31.94 22.14 -11.78
C HIS A 266 31.43 20.99 -12.63
N GLN A 267 30.24 20.58 -12.41
CA GLN A 267 29.57 19.58 -13.26
C GLN A 267 28.07 19.86 -13.45
N VAL A 268 27.55 19.39 -14.57
CA VAL A 268 26.14 19.40 -14.90
C VAL A 268 25.68 17.96 -15.07
N ARG A 269 24.49 17.66 -14.54
CA ARG A 269 23.82 16.36 -14.72
C ARG A 269 22.47 16.57 -15.37
N LEU A 270 22.18 15.73 -16.35
CA LEU A 270 20.84 15.60 -16.94
C LEU A 270 20.39 14.18 -16.78
N SER A 271 19.17 13.98 -16.24
CA SER A 271 18.57 12.66 -16.09
C SER A 271 17.18 12.63 -16.70
N TYR A 272 16.88 11.56 -17.38
CA TYR A 272 15.53 11.19 -17.81
C TYR A 272 15.24 9.76 -17.37
N GLY A 273 14.02 9.51 -16.88
CA GLY A 273 13.56 8.17 -16.57
C GLY A 273 12.05 8.08 -16.55
N ARG A 274 11.54 7.03 -17.18
CA ARG A 274 10.13 6.63 -17.07
C ARG A 274 9.96 5.64 -15.94
N SER A 275 8.94 5.83 -15.11
CA SER A 275 8.57 4.93 -14.01
C SER A 275 7.07 4.68 -14.02
N ILE A 276 6.63 3.72 -13.22
CA ILE A 276 5.22 3.33 -13.12
C ILE A 276 4.81 3.27 -11.64
N ASN A 277 3.58 3.70 -11.36
CA ASN A 277 2.88 3.41 -10.12
C ASN A 277 1.67 2.53 -10.44
N ARG A 278 1.73 1.26 -10.03
CA ARG A 278 0.65 0.30 -10.21
C ARG A 278 -0.33 0.37 -9.05
N PRO A 279 -1.64 0.27 -9.32
CA PRO A 279 -2.63 0.17 -8.24
C PRO A 279 -2.34 -1.03 -7.34
N GLU A 280 -2.53 -0.84 -6.04
CA GLU A 280 -2.49 -1.93 -5.06
C GLU A 280 -3.78 -2.76 -5.07
N PHE A 281 -3.73 -4.01 -4.62
CA PHE A 281 -4.91 -4.90 -4.56
C PHE A 281 -6.14 -4.24 -3.93
N ARG A 282 -5.95 -3.46 -2.87
CA ARG A 282 -7.02 -2.76 -2.19
C ARG A 282 -7.63 -1.64 -3.02
N GLU A 283 -6.82 -0.95 -3.80
CA GLU A 283 -7.26 0.18 -4.63
C GLU A 283 -8.12 -0.28 -5.80
N VAL A 284 -7.91 -1.50 -6.29
CA VAL A 284 -8.73 -2.12 -7.35
C VAL A 284 -9.80 -3.06 -6.82
N SER A 285 -9.92 -3.25 -5.51
CA SER A 285 -10.95 -4.09 -4.92
C SER A 285 -12.27 -3.34 -4.75
N SER A 286 -13.38 -4.06 -4.79
CA SER A 286 -14.72 -3.53 -4.45
C SER A 286 -14.95 -3.40 -2.94
N SER A 287 -13.95 -3.77 -2.11
CA SER A 287 -14.08 -3.74 -0.66
C SER A 287 -14.28 -2.32 -0.13
N VAL A 288 -15.19 -2.20 0.84
CA VAL A 288 -15.50 -0.95 1.52
C VAL A 288 -15.04 -1.05 2.97
N TYR A 289 -14.42 -0.03 3.48
CA TYR A 289 -14.14 0.11 4.90
C TYR A 289 -14.45 1.52 5.39
N TYR A 290 -14.83 1.62 6.65
CA TYR A 290 -15.07 2.91 7.27
C TYR A 290 -13.76 3.49 7.86
N ASP A 291 -13.37 4.67 7.39
CA ASP A 291 -12.30 5.45 8.00
C ASP A 291 -12.88 6.37 9.07
N PHE A 292 -12.57 6.08 10.34
CA PHE A 292 -13.10 6.83 11.46
C PHE A 292 -12.55 8.26 11.51
N ASP A 293 -11.29 8.46 11.08
CA ASP A 293 -10.65 9.77 11.10
C ASP A 293 -11.25 10.71 10.04
N LEU A 294 -11.63 10.15 8.89
CA LEU A 294 -12.29 10.89 7.82
C LEU A 294 -13.83 10.93 7.96
N ALA A 295 -14.39 10.15 8.89
CA ALA A 295 -15.84 9.92 9.03
C ALA A 295 -16.51 9.50 7.71
N SER A 296 -15.82 8.69 6.90
CA SER A 296 -16.23 8.36 5.54
C SER A 296 -15.97 6.89 5.21
N ASN A 297 -16.79 6.34 4.33
CA ASN A 297 -16.51 5.05 3.72
C ASN A 297 -15.47 5.22 2.61
N VAL A 298 -14.48 4.35 2.59
CA VAL A 298 -13.44 4.30 1.57
C VAL A 298 -13.63 3.02 0.75
N GLN A 299 -13.68 3.18 -0.56
CA GLN A 299 -13.83 2.09 -1.52
C GLN A 299 -12.77 2.17 -2.60
N GLY A 300 -12.28 1.03 -3.06
CA GLY A 300 -11.42 0.96 -4.22
C GLY A 300 -12.19 1.16 -5.54
N ASN A 301 -11.45 1.42 -6.60
CA ASN A 301 -11.99 1.56 -7.95
C ASN A 301 -11.42 0.47 -8.86
N THR A 302 -12.26 -0.45 -9.30
CA THR A 302 -11.88 -1.58 -10.17
C THR A 302 -11.43 -1.17 -11.56
N GLU A 303 -11.65 0.07 -11.98
CA GLU A 303 -11.29 0.60 -13.30
C GLU A 303 -9.98 1.43 -13.26
N LEU A 304 -9.23 1.41 -12.14
CA LEU A 304 -7.95 2.09 -12.06
C LEU A 304 -6.98 1.57 -13.10
N LYS A 305 -6.21 2.50 -13.66
CA LYS A 305 -5.13 2.24 -14.61
C LYS A 305 -3.78 2.46 -13.93
N ASN A 306 -2.74 1.93 -14.54
CA ASN A 306 -1.37 2.26 -14.13
C ASN A 306 -1.09 3.75 -14.37
N CYS A 307 -0.43 4.37 -13.41
CA CYS A 307 0.09 5.73 -13.56
C CYS A 307 1.53 5.67 -14.07
N TYR A 308 1.78 6.24 -15.23
CA TYR A 308 3.14 6.40 -15.76
C TYR A 308 3.68 7.78 -15.41
N VAL A 309 4.96 7.83 -15.07
CA VAL A 309 5.61 9.08 -14.69
C VAL A 309 6.88 9.25 -15.49
N ASP A 310 6.93 10.29 -16.34
CA ASP A 310 8.13 10.72 -17.02
C ASP A 310 8.81 11.78 -16.16
N ASN A 311 10.06 11.53 -15.79
CA ASN A 311 10.87 12.39 -14.95
C ASN A 311 12.02 12.96 -15.76
N LEU A 312 12.21 14.28 -15.70
CA LEU A 312 13.33 15.00 -16.30
C LEU A 312 13.96 15.89 -15.24
N ASP A 313 15.26 15.73 -15.00
CA ASP A 313 16.00 16.46 -13.99
C ASP A 313 17.27 17.07 -14.59
N LEU A 314 17.49 18.34 -14.32
CA LEU A 314 18.73 19.06 -14.65
C LEU A 314 19.34 19.60 -13.36
N ARG A 315 20.63 19.29 -13.12
CA ARG A 315 21.31 19.69 -11.90
C ARG A 315 22.72 20.25 -12.24
N TYR A 316 23.01 21.39 -11.69
CA TYR A 316 24.36 21.98 -11.67
C TYR A 316 24.96 21.83 -10.27
N GLU A 317 26.22 21.43 -10.18
CA GLU A 317 26.98 21.25 -8.95
C GLU A 317 28.28 21.97 -9.01
N TRP A 318 28.60 22.73 -7.95
CA TRP A 318 29.85 23.40 -7.74
C TRP A 318 30.48 22.95 -6.41
N TYR A 319 31.73 22.52 -6.47
CA TYR A 319 32.54 22.06 -5.35
C TYR A 319 33.65 23.07 -5.07
N PRO A 320 33.41 24.21 -4.34
CA PRO A 320 34.38 25.25 -4.10
C PRO A 320 35.65 24.77 -3.43
N SER A 321 35.47 23.90 -2.42
CA SER A 321 36.57 23.25 -1.71
C SER A 321 36.17 21.83 -1.23
N ARG A 322 37.13 21.14 -0.62
CA ARG A 322 36.91 19.79 -0.11
C ARG A 322 35.85 19.80 1.01
N GLY A 323 34.73 19.12 0.78
CA GLY A 323 33.60 19.03 1.71
C GLY A 323 32.53 20.10 1.52
N GLU A 324 32.71 21.03 0.57
CA GLU A 324 31.73 22.06 0.22
C GLU A 324 31.00 21.71 -1.07
N LEU A 325 29.70 21.92 -1.12
CA LEU A 325 28.84 21.70 -2.29
C LEU A 325 27.79 22.80 -2.36
N ILE A 326 27.70 23.46 -3.52
CA ILE A 326 26.58 24.31 -3.90
C ILE A 326 25.90 23.64 -5.10
N SER A 327 24.60 23.41 -5.02
CA SER A 327 23.86 22.79 -6.11
C SER A 327 22.54 23.50 -6.40
N LEU A 328 22.22 23.57 -7.70
CA LEU A 328 20.93 24.04 -8.21
C LEU A 328 20.32 22.93 -9.04
N ALA A 329 19.07 22.59 -8.77
CA ALA A 329 18.35 21.56 -9.52
C ALA A 329 16.99 22.09 -9.99
N VAL A 330 16.64 21.72 -11.23
CA VAL A 330 15.31 21.93 -11.81
C VAL A 330 14.80 20.58 -12.25
N PHE A 331 13.54 20.29 -11.94
CA PHE A 331 12.90 19.04 -12.33
C PHE A 331 11.55 19.29 -12.99
N TYR A 332 11.17 18.37 -13.87
CA TYR A 332 9.84 18.29 -14.47
C TYR A 332 9.34 16.86 -14.38
N LYS A 333 8.07 16.71 -13.96
CA LYS A 333 7.41 15.42 -13.88
C LYS A 333 6.08 15.48 -14.61
N HIS A 334 5.87 14.54 -15.50
CA HIS A 334 4.59 14.35 -16.18
C HIS A 334 3.96 13.05 -15.70
N PHE A 335 2.71 13.15 -15.22
CA PHE A 335 1.92 12.02 -14.75
C PHE A 335 0.84 11.70 -15.78
N ASP A 336 0.82 10.48 -16.26
CA ASP A 336 -0.26 9.94 -17.06
C ASP A 336 -1.12 9.02 -16.17
N SER A 337 -2.42 9.35 -16.06
CA SER A 337 -3.39 8.61 -15.23
C SER A 337 -3.01 8.52 -13.74
N PRO A 338 -2.81 9.64 -13.03
CA PRO A 338 -2.46 9.61 -11.60
C PRO A 338 -3.56 8.96 -10.77
N ILE A 339 -3.16 8.19 -9.74
CA ILE A 339 -4.08 7.59 -8.77
C ILE A 339 -4.31 8.60 -7.67
N GLU A 340 -5.55 9.06 -7.50
CA GLU A 340 -5.92 10.11 -6.56
C GLU A 340 -7.15 9.72 -5.73
N TRP A 341 -7.25 10.30 -4.54
CA TRP A 341 -8.45 10.21 -3.72
C TRP A 341 -9.49 11.19 -4.23
N THR A 342 -10.73 10.70 -4.40
CA THR A 342 -11.88 11.54 -4.75
C THR A 342 -12.96 11.39 -3.70
N TYR A 343 -13.68 12.47 -3.44
CA TYR A 343 -14.85 12.46 -2.56
C TYR A 343 -16.11 12.53 -3.39
N THR A 344 -17.03 11.63 -3.13
CA THR A 344 -18.38 11.66 -3.69
C THR A 344 -19.36 11.78 -2.54
N VAL A 345 -20.31 12.70 -2.66
CA VAL A 345 -21.46 12.79 -1.74
C VAL A 345 -22.51 11.83 -2.29
N ALA A 346 -22.90 10.83 -1.46
CA ALA A 346 -23.93 9.85 -1.79
C ALA A 346 -25.30 10.36 -1.36
#